data_d82e9558ab1cdcbaabc21fe608b16904
#
_entry.id   d82e9558ab1cdcbaabc21fe608b16904
#
_cell.length_a   1.000
_cell.length_b   1.000
_cell.length_c   1.000
_cell.angle_alpha   90.00
_cell.angle_beta   90.00
_cell.angle_gamma   90.00
#
_symmetry.space_group_name_H-M   'P 1'
#
loop_
_entity.id
_entity.type
_entity.pdbx_description
1 polymer ?
#
loop_
_entity_poly.entity_id
_entity_poly.type
_entity_poly.pdbx_seq_one_letter_code
_entity_poly.pdbx_strand_id
1 'polypeptide(L)'
;MKITDNSIIPVILSGGSGTRLWPLSRESYPKQFLALDSRTKKTLLQKTYERLLGLEGLENPILICNEDHRFIVAEQFREINTDPQAIILEPVGRNTAPAIAVAALQAISLGKDPLLLILASDHLIENNVEFQRVIQSAKIYANQGSLVTFGIVPTSAETGYGYIETKEFPTKENQIVGLEINKFIEKPNKDIAERLIKDSRFTWNSGMFLFKASTIISE
;
A
#
# COMPACT_ATOMS: atom_id res chain seq x y z
N MET A 1 -20.01 -10.18 22.71
CA MET A 1 -19.10 -10.56 21.60
C MET A 1 -19.04 -9.36 20.67
N LYS A 2 -17.94 -8.59 20.66
CA LYS A 2 -17.79 -7.49 19.69
C LYS A 2 -17.73 -8.13 18.30
N ILE A 3 -18.67 -7.81 17.43
CA ILE A 3 -18.59 -8.16 16.02
C ILE A 3 -17.35 -7.41 15.51
N THR A 4 -16.27 -8.14 15.26
CA THR A 4 -15.09 -7.55 14.61
C THR A 4 -15.53 -7.17 13.19
N ASP A 5 -15.48 -5.90 12.88
CA ASP A 5 -15.70 -5.43 11.52
C ASP A 5 -14.57 -6.00 10.66
N ASN A 6 -14.91 -6.94 9.79
CA ASN A 6 -13.94 -7.68 8.97
C ASN A 6 -13.73 -6.97 7.62
N SER A 7 -14.28 -5.76 7.47
CA SER A 7 -14.19 -4.97 6.25
C SER A 7 -12.78 -4.41 6.07
N ILE A 8 -12.32 -4.43 4.82
CA ILE A 8 -11.04 -3.86 4.38
C ILE A 8 -11.35 -2.72 3.41
N ILE A 9 -10.96 -1.52 3.77
CA ILE A 9 -11.02 -0.36 2.88
C ILE A 9 -9.63 -0.13 2.28
N PRO A 10 -9.44 -0.31 0.97
CA PRO A 10 -8.21 0.09 0.31
C PRO A 10 -8.07 1.61 0.33
N VAL A 11 -6.94 2.10 0.81
CA VAL A 11 -6.54 3.50 0.73
C VAL A 11 -5.42 3.61 -0.30
N ILE A 12 -5.73 4.13 -1.48
CA ILE A 12 -4.78 4.17 -2.59
C ILE A 12 -4.18 5.57 -2.69
N LEU A 13 -2.87 5.65 -2.44
CA LEU A 13 -2.11 6.89 -2.48
C LEU A 13 -1.62 7.16 -3.90
N SER A 14 -2.07 8.25 -4.49
CA SER A 14 -1.78 8.65 -5.88
C SER A 14 -1.20 10.07 -5.98
N GLY A 15 -0.44 10.49 -4.96
CA GLY A 15 0.07 11.87 -4.82
C GLY A 15 1.43 12.16 -5.46
N GLY A 16 2.12 11.19 -6.04
CA GLY A 16 3.49 11.39 -6.58
C GLY A 16 3.52 12.12 -7.94
N SER A 17 4.48 13.01 -8.15
CA SER A 17 4.70 13.73 -9.43
C SER A 17 5.19 12.83 -10.59
N GLY A 18 5.69 11.63 -10.29
CA GLY A 18 5.96 10.56 -11.27
C GLY A 18 6.92 10.88 -12.41
N THR A 19 7.77 11.90 -12.30
CA THR A 19 8.62 12.43 -13.38
C THR A 19 9.75 11.49 -13.85
N ARG A 20 10.05 10.41 -13.11
CA ARG A 20 11.17 9.49 -13.40
C ARG A 20 11.05 8.74 -14.72
N LEU A 21 9.85 8.62 -15.30
CA LEU A 21 9.62 7.98 -16.59
C LEU A 21 9.46 8.99 -17.74
N TRP A 22 9.98 10.20 -17.58
CA TRP A 22 9.99 11.17 -18.70
C TRP A 22 10.63 10.54 -19.96
N PRO A 23 10.09 10.70 -21.17
CA PRO A 23 8.97 11.55 -21.57
C PRO A 23 7.58 10.90 -21.45
N LEU A 24 7.47 9.65 -20.99
CA LEU A 24 6.19 8.96 -20.84
C LEU A 24 5.33 9.57 -19.72
N SER A 25 5.97 9.92 -18.59
CA SER A 25 5.30 10.59 -17.47
C SER A 25 5.65 12.08 -17.42
N ARG A 26 4.71 12.87 -16.96
CA ARG A 26 4.84 14.33 -16.76
C ARG A 26 4.15 14.70 -15.47
N GLU A 27 4.40 15.88 -14.95
CA GLU A 27 3.75 16.41 -13.74
C GLU A 27 2.21 16.38 -13.85
N SER A 28 1.68 16.83 -15.00
CA SER A 28 0.24 16.78 -15.28
C SER A 28 -0.31 15.37 -15.59
N TYR A 29 0.55 14.39 -15.84
CA TYR A 29 0.18 13.00 -16.14
C TYR A 29 1.23 12.03 -15.60
N PRO A 30 1.27 11.84 -14.26
CA PRO A 30 2.23 10.98 -13.58
C PRO A 30 2.13 9.49 -13.97
N LYS A 31 3.16 8.72 -13.62
CA LYS A 31 3.31 7.31 -14.01
C LYS A 31 2.14 6.41 -13.61
N GLN A 32 1.49 6.67 -12.49
CA GLN A 32 0.37 5.87 -11.98
C GLN A 32 -0.84 5.90 -12.90
N PHE A 33 -0.98 6.92 -13.74
CA PHE A 33 -2.07 7.05 -14.72
C PHE A 33 -1.72 6.45 -16.07
N LEU A 34 -0.51 5.91 -16.24
CA LEU A 34 -0.07 5.29 -17.48
C LEU A 34 -0.44 3.81 -17.56
N ALA A 35 -0.90 3.37 -18.72
CA ALA A 35 -1.05 1.97 -19.07
C ALA A 35 0.30 1.43 -19.61
N LEU A 36 1.17 0.99 -18.70
CA LEU A 36 2.52 0.51 -19.05
C LEU A 36 2.51 -0.91 -19.64
N ASP A 37 1.43 -1.67 -19.45
CA ASP A 37 1.25 -3.00 -20.02
C ASP A 37 0.30 -2.93 -21.22
N SER A 38 0.85 -3.04 -22.43
CA SER A 38 0.10 -2.98 -23.67
C SER A 38 -0.99 -4.04 -23.82
N ARG A 39 -0.89 -5.16 -23.09
CA ARG A 39 -1.83 -6.29 -23.16
C ARG A 39 -3.16 -5.96 -22.46
N THR A 40 -3.11 -5.24 -21.35
CA THR A 40 -4.30 -4.98 -20.53
C THR A 40 -4.90 -3.60 -20.74
N LYS A 41 -4.14 -2.65 -21.30
CA LYS A 41 -4.51 -1.22 -21.42
C LYS A 41 -4.94 -0.56 -20.09
N LYS A 42 -4.73 -1.24 -18.95
CA LYS A 42 -5.05 -0.74 -17.63
C LYS A 42 -3.91 0.07 -17.06
N THR A 43 -4.23 1.17 -16.39
CA THR A 43 -3.24 2.00 -15.70
C THR A 43 -2.73 1.32 -14.43
N LEU A 44 -1.60 1.79 -13.90
CA LEU A 44 -1.09 1.27 -12.62
C LEU A 44 -2.08 1.51 -11.48
N LEU A 45 -2.76 2.65 -11.48
CA LEU A 45 -3.81 2.98 -10.51
C LEU A 45 -4.96 1.97 -10.57
N GLN A 46 -5.50 1.70 -11.76
CA GLN A 46 -6.57 0.71 -11.95
C GLN A 46 -6.13 -0.69 -11.51
N LYS A 47 -4.94 -1.13 -11.93
CA LYS A 47 -4.36 -2.42 -11.52
C LYS A 47 -4.16 -2.54 -10.03
N THR A 48 -3.87 -1.44 -9.33
CA THR A 48 -3.72 -1.44 -7.88
C THR A 48 -5.01 -1.82 -7.17
N TYR A 49 -6.16 -1.38 -7.65
CA TYR A 49 -7.44 -1.82 -7.10
C TYR A 49 -7.87 -3.19 -7.62
N GLU A 50 -7.79 -3.42 -8.93
CA GLU A 50 -8.26 -4.67 -9.56
C GLU A 50 -7.59 -5.92 -8.99
N ARG A 51 -6.31 -5.84 -8.55
CA ARG A 51 -5.62 -6.97 -7.89
C ARG A 51 -6.22 -7.39 -6.55
N LEU A 52 -7.09 -6.56 -5.98
CA LEU A 52 -7.77 -6.86 -4.72
C LEU A 52 -9.13 -7.53 -4.93
N LEU A 53 -9.67 -7.52 -6.14
CA LEU A 53 -10.98 -8.09 -6.44
C LEU A 53 -11.02 -9.58 -6.06
N GLY A 54 -12.06 -9.95 -5.29
CA GLY A 54 -12.19 -11.27 -4.70
C GLY A 54 -11.60 -11.42 -3.29
N LEU A 55 -10.94 -10.39 -2.75
CA LEU A 55 -10.48 -10.39 -1.36
C LEU A 55 -11.68 -10.34 -0.41
N GLU A 56 -11.73 -11.24 0.57
CA GLU A 56 -12.82 -11.30 1.54
C GLU A 56 -12.89 -10.04 2.40
N GLY A 57 -14.06 -9.42 2.46
CA GLY A 57 -14.30 -8.19 3.20
C GLY A 57 -13.89 -6.93 2.46
N LEU A 58 -13.54 -7.02 1.17
CA LEU A 58 -13.16 -5.86 0.36
C LEU A 58 -14.33 -4.88 0.22
N GLU A 59 -14.08 -3.64 0.59
CA GLU A 59 -14.98 -2.50 0.39
C GLU A 59 -14.49 -1.61 -0.76
N ASN A 60 -15.32 -0.66 -1.20
CA ASN A 60 -14.90 0.35 -2.16
C ASN A 60 -13.76 1.21 -1.59
N PRO A 61 -12.81 1.66 -2.44
CA PRO A 61 -11.60 2.31 -1.97
C PRO A 61 -11.82 3.78 -1.56
N ILE A 62 -10.91 4.28 -0.73
CA ILE A 62 -10.64 5.70 -0.55
C ILE A 62 -9.41 6.03 -1.41
N LEU A 63 -9.52 7.06 -2.24
CA LEU A 63 -8.44 7.51 -3.10
C LEU A 63 -7.87 8.81 -2.56
N ILE A 64 -6.55 8.95 -2.57
CA ILE A 64 -5.86 10.20 -2.17
C ILE A 64 -5.00 10.64 -3.34
N CYS A 65 -5.22 11.85 -3.84
CA CYS A 65 -4.48 12.40 -4.97
C CYS A 65 -4.28 13.91 -4.83
N ASN A 66 -3.34 14.44 -5.61
CA ASN A 66 -3.24 15.89 -5.77
C ASN A 66 -4.54 16.43 -6.40
N GLU A 67 -4.93 17.63 -6.00
CA GLU A 67 -6.13 18.33 -6.51
C GLU A 67 -6.18 18.39 -8.04
N ASP A 68 -5.04 18.62 -8.68
CA ASP A 68 -4.93 18.73 -10.15
C ASP A 68 -5.28 17.41 -10.85
N HIS A 69 -5.16 16.28 -10.16
CA HIS A 69 -5.40 14.95 -10.73
C HIS A 69 -6.81 14.40 -10.46
N ARG A 70 -7.68 15.15 -9.77
CA ARG A 70 -8.99 14.67 -9.32
C ARG A 70 -9.85 14.08 -10.43
N PHE A 71 -9.86 14.73 -11.59
CA PHE A 71 -10.68 14.29 -12.73
C PHE A 71 -10.15 13.01 -13.38
N ILE A 72 -8.81 12.89 -13.51
CA ILE A 72 -8.17 11.69 -14.06
C ILE A 72 -8.44 10.50 -13.16
N VAL A 73 -8.30 10.67 -11.83
CA VAL A 73 -8.55 9.62 -10.84
C VAL A 73 -10.01 9.17 -10.89
N ALA A 74 -10.95 10.11 -10.88
CA ALA A 74 -12.38 9.80 -10.96
C ALA A 74 -12.74 9.06 -12.25
N GLU A 75 -12.22 9.51 -13.40
CA GLU A 75 -12.47 8.88 -14.70
C GLU A 75 -11.91 7.45 -14.78
N GLN A 76 -10.67 7.23 -14.29
CA GLN A 76 -10.06 5.89 -14.31
C GLN A 76 -10.81 4.88 -13.44
N PHE A 77 -11.43 5.33 -12.33
CA PHE A 77 -12.27 4.46 -11.52
C PHE A 77 -13.64 4.23 -12.14
N ARG A 78 -14.20 5.23 -12.83
CA ARG A 78 -15.43 5.08 -13.63
C ARG A 78 -15.24 4.05 -14.75
N GLU A 79 -14.09 4.05 -15.42
CA GLU A 79 -13.76 3.08 -16.49
C GLU A 79 -13.75 1.62 -16.02
N ILE A 80 -13.49 1.38 -14.76
CA ILE A 80 -13.52 0.03 -14.14
C ILE A 80 -14.81 -0.24 -13.36
N ASN A 81 -15.85 0.60 -13.53
CA ASN A 81 -17.14 0.50 -12.86
C ASN A 81 -17.03 0.40 -11.34
N THR A 82 -16.16 1.20 -10.74
CA THR A 82 -15.95 1.25 -9.28
C THR A 82 -16.20 2.67 -8.78
N ASP A 83 -17.09 2.80 -7.81
CA ASP A 83 -17.36 4.07 -7.13
C ASP A 83 -16.54 4.15 -5.85
N PRO A 84 -15.51 5.03 -5.76
CA PRO A 84 -14.76 5.21 -4.52
C PRO A 84 -15.66 5.73 -3.39
N GLN A 85 -15.41 5.30 -2.14
CA GLN A 85 -16.10 5.86 -0.97
C GLN A 85 -15.80 7.35 -0.80
N ALA A 86 -14.57 7.76 -1.15
CA ALA A 86 -14.13 9.15 -1.17
C ALA A 86 -12.93 9.33 -2.11
N ILE A 87 -12.82 10.52 -2.68
CA ILE A 87 -11.60 11.02 -3.33
C ILE A 87 -11.13 12.21 -2.50
N ILE A 88 -10.07 12.01 -1.73
CA ILE A 88 -9.48 13.03 -0.86
C ILE A 88 -8.41 13.78 -1.66
N LEU A 89 -8.53 15.10 -1.68
CA LEU A 89 -7.65 15.96 -2.46
C LEU A 89 -6.57 16.58 -1.56
N GLU A 90 -5.32 16.40 -1.94
CA GLU A 90 -4.19 17.04 -1.31
C GLU A 90 -3.83 18.33 -2.09
N PRO A 91 -3.97 19.53 -1.51
CA PRO A 91 -3.52 20.75 -2.17
C PRO A 91 -1.99 20.78 -2.29
N VAL A 92 -1.29 20.18 -1.34
CA VAL A 92 0.17 20.01 -1.33
C VAL A 92 0.51 18.66 -0.72
N GLY A 93 1.30 17.85 -1.42
CA GLY A 93 1.76 16.56 -0.91
C GLY A 93 2.65 16.72 0.34
N ARG A 94 2.26 16.10 1.46
CA ARG A 94 2.96 16.18 2.75
C ARG A 94 3.37 14.80 3.30
N ASN A 95 3.91 13.96 2.44
CA ASN A 95 4.23 12.57 2.75
C ASN A 95 3.01 11.70 3.08
N THR A 96 3.27 10.48 3.55
CA THR A 96 2.26 9.43 3.66
C THR A 96 1.39 9.56 4.92
N ALA A 97 1.98 9.92 6.07
CA ALA A 97 1.29 9.88 7.36
C ALA A 97 0.06 10.81 7.44
N PRO A 98 0.12 12.10 7.03
CA PRO A 98 -1.07 12.96 7.03
C PRO A 98 -2.19 12.45 6.13
N ALA A 99 -1.84 11.93 4.95
CA ALA A 99 -2.80 11.35 4.01
C ALA A 99 -3.54 10.14 4.63
N ILE A 100 -2.80 9.25 5.28
CA ILE A 100 -3.35 8.10 6.00
C ILE A 100 -4.26 8.55 7.15
N ALA A 101 -3.86 9.54 7.94
CA ALA A 101 -4.66 10.06 9.05
C ALA A 101 -6.01 10.60 8.58
N VAL A 102 -6.03 11.37 7.48
CA VAL A 102 -7.27 11.90 6.90
C VAL A 102 -8.16 10.75 6.39
N ALA A 103 -7.57 9.72 5.73
CA ALA A 103 -8.33 8.56 5.29
C ALA A 103 -8.93 7.77 6.48
N ALA A 104 -8.19 7.65 7.58
CA ALA A 104 -8.68 7.00 8.79
C ALA A 104 -9.85 7.76 9.43
N LEU A 105 -9.75 9.08 9.52
CA LEU A 105 -10.86 9.94 10.00
C LEU A 105 -12.09 9.81 9.10
N GLN A 106 -11.90 9.79 7.79
CA GLN A 106 -12.98 9.58 6.82
C GLN A 106 -13.64 8.21 7.03
N ALA A 107 -12.87 7.15 7.19
CA ALA A 107 -13.39 5.80 7.39
C ALA A 107 -14.19 5.67 8.70
N ILE A 108 -13.71 6.26 9.80
CA ILE A 108 -14.41 6.24 11.10
C ILE A 108 -15.66 7.10 11.10
N SER A 109 -15.72 8.18 10.32
CA SER A 109 -16.90 9.05 10.25
C SER A 109 -18.17 8.31 9.83
N LEU A 110 -18.04 7.14 9.21
CA LEU A 110 -19.13 6.25 8.83
C LEU A 110 -19.62 5.33 9.97
N GLY A 111 -19.07 5.50 11.18
CA GLY A 111 -19.50 4.76 12.39
C GLY A 111 -18.95 3.33 12.50
N LYS A 112 -17.97 2.97 11.68
CA LYS A 112 -17.26 1.68 11.69
C LYS A 112 -15.79 1.87 12.04
N ASP A 113 -15.11 0.77 12.39
CA ASP A 113 -13.65 0.72 12.61
C ASP A 113 -13.01 -0.31 11.68
N PRO A 114 -13.00 -0.04 10.37
CA PRO A 114 -12.51 -0.98 9.37
C PRO A 114 -11.00 -1.12 9.39
N LEU A 115 -10.51 -2.18 8.77
CA LEU A 115 -9.10 -2.30 8.39
C LEU A 115 -8.81 -1.41 7.19
N LEU A 116 -7.78 -0.58 7.28
CA LEU A 116 -7.27 0.22 6.19
C LEU A 116 -6.08 -0.49 5.56
N LEU A 117 -6.20 -0.81 4.26
CA LEU A 117 -5.09 -1.34 3.46
C LEU A 117 -4.48 -0.20 2.64
N ILE A 118 -3.34 0.29 3.09
CA ILE A 118 -2.63 1.40 2.46
C ILE A 118 -1.77 0.90 1.31
N LEU A 119 -1.98 1.46 0.14
CA LEU A 119 -1.33 1.03 -1.11
C LEU A 119 -0.79 2.23 -1.87
N ALA A 120 0.43 2.11 -2.39
CA ALA A 120 0.93 3.02 -3.41
C ALA A 120 0.34 2.61 -4.78
N SER A 121 -0.08 3.60 -5.58
CA SER A 121 -0.72 3.40 -6.88
C SER A 121 0.22 2.98 -8.01
N ASP A 122 1.52 2.82 -7.73
CA ASP A 122 2.56 2.65 -8.75
C ASP A 122 3.37 1.35 -8.61
N HIS A 123 2.96 0.45 -7.73
CA HIS A 123 3.59 -0.85 -7.55
C HIS A 123 3.11 -1.86 -8.60
N LEU A 124 4.05 -2.57 -9.20
CA LEU A 124 3.77 -3.74 -10.02
C LEU A 124 3.85 -5.00 -9.15
N ILE A 125 2.73 -5.73 -9.06
CA ILE A 125 2.64 -7.01 -8.34
C ILE A 125 2.14 -8.03 -9.36
N GLU A 126 2.93 -9.06 -9.61
CA GLU A 126 2.63 -10.08 -10.63
C GLU A 126 1.74 -11.20 -10.09
N ASN A 127 1.99 -11.62 -8.85
CA ASN A 127 1.25 -12.71 -8.21
C ASN A 127 0.13 -12.18 -7.31
N ASN A 128 -1.03 -11.89 -7.89
CA ASN A 128 -2.19 -11.38 -7.16
C ASN A 128 -2.73 -12.38 -6.13
N VAL A 129 -2.67 -13.69 -6.41
CA VAL A 129 -3.17 -14.73 -5.50
C VAL A 129 -2.34 -14.75 -4.22
N GLU A 130 -1.02 -14.74 -4.36
CA GLU A 130 -0.12 -14.71 -3.21
C GLU A 130 -0.26 -13.39 -2.45
N PHE A 131 -0.40 -12.28 -3.14
CA PHE A 131 -0.63 -10.97 -2.53
C PHE A 131 -1.89 -10.95 -1.66
N GLN A 132 -3.01 -11.48 -2.17
CA GLN A 132 -4.26 -11.57 -1.41
C GLN A 132 -4.12 -12.53 -0.22
N ARG A 133 -3.40 -13.66 -0.37
CA ARG A 133 -3.12 -14.61 0.71
C ARG A 133 -2.35 -13.95 1.84
N VAL A 134 -1.34 -13.14 1.51
CA VAL A 134 -0.55 -12.37 2.49
C VAL A 134 -1.43 -11.35 3.24
N ILE A 135 -2.29 -10.62 2.52
CA ILE A 135 -3.22 -9.67 3.14
C ILE A 135 -4.18 -10.38 4.10
N GLN A 136 -4.75 -11.52 3.72
CA GLN A 136 -5.64 -12.29 4.61
C GLN A 136 -4.93 -12.75 5.88
N SER A 137 -3.69 -13.19 5.77
CA SER A 137 -2.89 -13.56 6.95
C SER A 137 -2.58 -12.36 7.86
N ALA A 138 -2.35 -11.19 7.27
CA ALA A 138 -2.05 -9.95 7.99
C ALA A 138 -3.25 -9.42 8.79
N LYS A 139 -4.50 -9.74 8.39
CA LYS A 139 -5.73 -9.31 9.10
C LYS A 139 -5.74 -9.73 10.56
N ILE A 140 -5.17 -10.88 10.90
CA ILE A 140 -5.13 -11.41 12.27
C ILE A 140 -4.41 -10.41 13.19
N TYR A 141 -3.25 -9.93 12.76
CA TYR A 141 -2.43 -8.99 13.53
C TYR A 141 -3.05 -7.59 13.56
N ALA A 142 -3.55 -7.10 12.42
CA ALA A 142 -4.20 -5.81 12.34
C ALA A 142 -5.48 -5.75 13.22
N ASN A 143 -6.26 -6.83 13.28
CA ASN A 143 -7.43 -6.93 14.16
C ASN A 143 -7.08 -6.94 15.65
N GLN A 144 -5.86 -7.33 16.00
CA GLN A 144 -5.32 -7.25 17.37
C GLN A 144 -4.76 -5.87 17.72
N GLY A 145 -4.82 -4.91 16.79
CA GLY A 145 -4.34 -3.53 16.99
C GLY A 145 -2.90 -3.30 16.56
N SER A 146 -2.28 -4.25 15.85
CA SER A 146 -0.92 -4.04 15.32
C SER A 146 -0.93 -3.16 14.07
N LEU A 147 0.11 -2.32 13.92
CA LEU A 147 0.47 -1.70 12.66
C LEU A 147 1.28 -2.71 11.83
N VAL A 148 0.65 -3.27 10.81
CA VAL A 148 1.28 -4.28 9.96
C VAL A 148 1.86 -3.62 8.71
N THR A 149 3.10 -3.99 8.34
CA THR A 149 3.69 -3.65 7.04
C THR A 149 4.12 -4.90 6.29
N PHE A 150 4.34 -4.78 4.99
CA PHE A 150 4.69 -5.90 4.13
C PHE A 150 6.14 -5.77 3.67
N GLY A 151 6.95 -6.76 4.02
CA GLY A 151 8.33 -6.85 3.57
C GLY A 151 8.43 -7.59 2.23
N ILE A 152 9.30 -7.10 1.36
CA ILE A 152 9.64 -7.76 0.09
C ILE A 152 11.01 -8.40 0.23
N VAL A 153 11.13 -9.68 -0.11
CA VAL A 153 12.43 -10.38 -0.08
C VAL A 153 13.39 -9.72 -1.07
N PRO A 154 14.55 -9.23 -0.61
CA PRO A 154 15.49 -8.55 -1.47
C PRO A 154 16.09 -9.49 -2.52
N THR A 155 16.17 -9.04 -3.77
CA THR A 155 16.86 -9.72 -4.87
C THR A 155 18.17 -9.07 -5.25
N SER A 156 18.44 -7.85 -4.75
CA SER A 156 19.61 -7.03 -5.01
C SER A 156 19.91 -6.07 -3.85
N ALA A 157 21.10 -5.50 -3.80
CA ALA A 157 21.50 -4.51 -2.79
C ALA A 157 21.06 -3.10 -3.18
N GLU A 158 19.74 -2.83 -3.09
CA GLU A 158 19.19 -1.54 -3.48
C GLU A 158 19.45 -0.45 -2.43
N THR A 159 20.02 0.67 -2.87
CA THR A 159 20.30 1.84 -2.03
C THR A 159 19.15 2.86 -2.02
N GLY A 160 18.20 2.73 -2.93
CA GLY A 160 17.03 3.61 -3.06
C GLY A 160 15.85 3.18 -2.21
N TYR A 161 15.91 2.03 -1.51
CA TYR A 161 14.82 1.47 -0.74
C TYR A 161 15.09 1.53 0.77
N GLY A 162 14.01 1.56 1.55
CA GLY A 162 14.05 1.29 2.98
C GLY A 162 14.13 -0.22 3.24
N TYR A 163 14.79 -0.60 4.30
CA TYR A 163 14.90 -1.98 4.78
C TYR A 163 14.22 -2.12 6.14
N ILE A 164 13.59 -3.26 6.35
CA ILE A 164 12.95 -3.65 7.61
C ILE A 164 13.73 -4.81 8.19
N GLU A 165 14.20 -4.70 9.44
CA GLU A 165 14.75 -5.82 10.20
C GLU A 165 13.70 -6.40 11.12
N THR A 166 13.50 -7.71 11.08
CA THR A 166 12.68 -8.43 12.04
C THR A 166 13.51 -8.89 13.25
N LYS A 167 12.90 -9.02 14.45
CA LYS A 167 13.59 -9.53 15.65
C LYS A 167 14.01 -10.98 15.47
N GLU A 168 13.17 -11.76 14.81
CA GLU A 168 13.38 -13.19 14.60
C GLU A 168 13.62 -13.51 13.12
N PHE A 169 14.20 -14.66 12.84
CA PHE A 169 14.35 -15.17 11.49
C PHE A 169 13.00 -15.65 10.94
N PRO A 170 12.69 -15.39 9.67
CA PRO A 170 11.50 -15.95 9.05
C PRO A 170 11.57 -17.49 9.05
N THR A 171 10.45 -18.12 9.40
CA THR A 171 10.33 -19.59 9.39
C THR A 171 10.35 -20.10 7.93
N LYS A 172 10.98 -21.25 7.72
CA LYS A 172 11.07 -21.89 6.38
C LYS A 172 9.79 -22.63 5.97
N GLU A 173 8.79 -22.68 6.83
CA GLU A 173 7.52 -23.35 6.57
C GLU A 173 6.63 -22.45 5.70
N ASN A 174 5.76 -23.08 4.91
CA ASN A 174 4.78 -22.41 4.01
C ASN A 174 3.72 -21.57 4.76
N GLN A 175 3.93 -21.24 6.01
CA GLN A 175 3.06 -20.39 6.82
C GLN A 175 3.54 -18.94 6.74
N ILE A 176 2.61 -18.05 6.35
CA ILE A 176 2.82 -16.62 6.48
C ILE A 176 2.60 -16.27 7.94
N VAL A 177 3.68 -15.94 8.64
CA VAL A 177 3.68 -15.51 10.04
C VAL A 177 4.13 -14.06 10.10
N GLY A 178 3.41 -13.23 10.86
CA GLY A 178 3.87 -11.88 11.17
C GLY A 178 5.01 -11.94 12.16
N LEU A 179 6.05 -11.15 11.93
CA LEU A 179 7.22 -11.03 12.79
C LEU A 179 7.30 -9.62 13.35
N GLU A 180 7.74 -9.50 14.60
CA GLU A 180 7.99 -8.19 15.20
C GLU A 180 9.14 -7.48 14.49
N ILE A 181 8.92 -6.19 14.19
CA ILE A 181 9.95 -5.33 13.61
C ILE A 181 10.90 -4.87 14.69
N ASN A 182 12.20 -5.01 14.41
CA ASN A 182 13.26 -4.47 15.27
C ASN A 182 13.55 -3.01 14.89
N LYS A 183 13.76 -2.72 13.61
CA LYS A 183 14.05 -1.37 13.12
C LYS A 183 13.82 -1.20 11.64
N PHE A 184 13.76 0.07 11.22
CA PHE A 184 13.81 0.50 9.84
C PHE A 184 15.17 1.11 9.52
N ILE A 185 15.69 0.85 8.31
CA ILE A 185 16.91 1.45 7.77
C ILE A 185 16.57 2.08 6.45
N GLU A 186 16.56 3.41 6.40
CA GLU A 186 16.16 4.15 5.20
C GLU A 186 17.35 4.38 4.30
N LYS A 187 17.26 3.95 3.05
CA LYS A 187 18.22 4.21 1.96
C LYS A 187 19.68 4.04 2.37
N PRO A 188 20.11 2.82 2.75
CA PRO A 188 21.49 2.57 3.17
C PRO A 188 22.47 2.82 2.02
N ASN A 189 23.73 3.07 2.35
CA ASN A 189 24.79 3.05 1.34
C ASN A 189 25.00 1.63 0.81
N LYS A 190 25.77 1.50 -0.27
CA LYS A 190 25.99 0.22 -0.98
C LYS A 190 26.57 -0.86 -0.07
N ASP A 191 27.61 -0.54 0.71
CA ASP A 191 28.29 -1.50 1.59
C ASP A 191 27.35 -2.04 2.68
N ILE A 192 26.45 -1.18 3.18
CA ILE A 192 25.43 -1.58 4.13
C ILE A 192 24.40 -2.44 3.43
N ALA A 193 23.85 -2.03 2.28
CA ALA A 193 22.85 -2.79 1.55
C ALA A 193 23.35 -4.21 1.20
N GLU A 194 24.61 -4.35 0.74
CA GLU A 194 25.22 -5.65 0.45
C GLU A 194 25.36 -6.56 1.69
N ARG A 195 25.46 -5.99 2.88
CA ARG A 195 25.43 -6.77 4.14
C ARG A 195 24.01 -7.17 4.52
N LEU A 196 23.05 -6.26 4.39
CA LEU A 196 21.68 -6.50 4.78
C LEU A 196 21.05 -7.65 3.99
N ILE A 197 21.27 -7.73 2.68
CA ILE A 197 20.68 -8.78 1.84
C ILE A 197 21.21 -10.20 2.14
N LYS A 198 22.30 -10.33 2.89
CA LYS A 198 22.86 -11.63 3.30
C LYS A 198 22.18 -12.21 4.55
N ASP A 199 21.41 -11.39 5.26
CA ASP A 199 20.67 -11.76 6.46
C ASP A 199 19.18 -11.80 6.14
N SER A 200 18.56 -12.98 6.25
CA SER A 200 17.15 -13.20 5.93
C SER A 200 16.16 -12.47 6.83
N ARG A 201 16.63 -11.84 7.91
CA ARG A 201 15.79 -10.95 8.73
C ARG A 201 15.48 -9.62 8.05
N PHE A 202 16.21 -9.27 6.99
CA PHE A 202 16.01 -8.01 6.29
C PHE A 202 15.15 -8.18 5.04
N THR A 203 14.15 -7.34 4.93
CA THR A 203 13.31 -7.22 3.73
C THR A 203 13.26 -5.77 3.29
N TRP A 204 12.94 -5.51 2.02
CA TRP A 204 12.63 -4.14 1.60
C TRP A 204 11.28 -3.70 2.16
N ASN A 205 11.20 -2.46 2.60
CA ASN A 205 9.94 -1.83 2.96
C ASN A 205 9.12 -1.56 1.69
N SER A 206 7.99 -2.24 1.55
CA SER A 206 7.09 -2.00 0.41
C SER A 206 6.34 -0.67 0.48
N GLY A 207 6.28 -0.03 1.66
CA GLY A 207 5.42 1.12 1.89
C GLY A 207 3.93 0.80 1.90
N MET A 208 3.56 -0.48 1.95
CA MET A 208 2.18 -0.93 2.14
C MET A 208 1.95 -1.25 3.62
N PHE A 209 0.74 -0.94 4.11
CA PHE A 209 0.38 -1.15 5.51
C PHE A 209 -1.03 -1.70 5.63
N LEU A 210 -1.30 -2.41 6.73
CA LEU A 210 -2.64 -2.85 7.12
C LEU A 210 -2.82 -2.62 8.62
N PHE A 211 -3.86 -1.92 9.02
CA PHE A 211 -4.20 -1.63 10.42
C PHE A 211 -5.65 -1.17 10.56
N LYS A 212 -6.19 -1.16 11.77
CA LYS A 212 -7.47 -0.54 12.06
C LYS A 212 -7.41 0.97 11.94
N ALA A 213 -8.49 1.58 11.45
CA ALA A 213 -8.58 3.03 11.36
C ALA A 213 -8.38 3.70 12.73
N SER A 214 -8.92 3.12 13.82
CA SER A 214 -8.73 3.62 15.19
C SER A 214 -7.29 3.52 15.66
N THR A 215 -6.56 2.49 15.27
CA THR A 215 -5.16 2.29 15.68
C THR A 215 -4.28 3.45 15.23
N ILE A 216 -4.36 3.83 13.95
CA ILE A 216 -3.51 4.91 13.42
C ILE A 216 -3.89 6.30 13.97
N ILE A 217 -5.13 6.49 14.41
CA ILE A 217 -5.56 7.76 15.01
C ILE A 217 -5.04 7.89 16.45
N SER A 218 -4.83 6.76 17.14
CA SER A 218 -4.32 6.76 18.52
C SER A 218 -2.80 6.91 18.62
N GLU A 219 -2.05 6.73 17.54
CA GLU A 219 -0.60 6.90 17.43
C GLU A 219 -0.21 8.33 17.00
#